data_90d9d57a20a9192b33be7127719ad2fb
#
_entry.id   90d9d57a20a9192b33be7127719ad2fb
#
_cell.length_a   1.000
_cell.length_b   1.000
_cell.length_c   1.000
_cell.angle_alpha   90.00
_cell.angle_beta   90.00
_cell.angle_gamma   90.00
#
_symmetry.space_group_name_H-M   'P 1'
#
loop_
_entity.id
_entity.type
_entity.pdbx_description
1 polymer ?
#
loop_
_entity_poly.entity_id
_entity_poly.type
_entity_poly.pdbx_seq_one_letter_code
_entity_poly.pdbx_strand_id
1 'polypeptide(L)'
;NEFVIPLVSFITPFLPDISIPQGASTAYAESLLKEFHGEWEFDKDKKLMLSPNVTTDWISAIYNAQKTVWNGLDIKIPVLAMYSDNSVNGNKWSIEFMHGDAVLNVKDIAKYSQNLGNNIQRLKVVGGMHDLLCSKPEVRNRVYRFVFKWLSTISC
;
A
#
# COMPACT_ATOMS: atom_id res chain seq x y z
N ASN A 1 -16.11 -2.44 -6.87
CA ASN A 1 -15.36 -3.43 -6.07
C ASN A 1 -15.95 -3.71 -4.68
N GLU A 2 -16.83 -2.84 -4.16
CA GLU A 2 -17.38 -2.98 -2.79
C GLU A 2 -18.25 -4.25 -2.59
N PHE A 3 -18.80 -4.79 -3.66
CA PHE A 3 -19.65 -6.00 -3.59
C PHE A 3 -18.94 -7.30 -3.99
N VAL A 4 -17.89 -7.20 -4.81
CA VAL A 4 -17.21 -8.39 -5.36
C VAL A 4 -16.39 -9.11 -4.29
N ILE A 5 -15.65 -8.37 -3.48
CA ILE A 5 -14.78 -8.97 -2.45
C ILE A 5 -15.60 -9.69 -1.35
N PRO A 6 -16.67 -9.09 -0.78
CA PRO A 6 -17.54 -9.80 0.14
C PRO A 6 -18.17 -11.06 -0.47
N LEU A 7 -18.59 -10.99 -1.75
CA LEU A 7 -19.16 -12.15 -2.44
C LEU A 7 -18.11 -13.26 -2.61
N VAL A 8 -16.90 -12.94 -3.05
CA VAL A 8 -15.80 -13.92 -3.16
C VAL A 8 -15.54 -14.56 -1.80
N SER A 9 -15.46 -13.78 -0.71
CA SER A 9 -15.23 -14.30 0.63
C SER A 9 -16.38 -15.23 1.11
N PHE A 10 -17.61 -14.98 0.65
CA PHE A 10 -18.76 -15.82 0.99
C PHE A 10 -18.73 -17.17 0.26
N ILE A 11 -18.26 -17.21 -0.99
CA ILE A 11 -18.25 -18.44 -1.80
C ILE A 11 -16.96 -19.26 -1.62
N THR A 12 -15.90 -18.66 -1.09
CA THR A 12 -14.59 -19.33 -0.90
C THR A 12 -14.67 -20.68 -0.16
N PRO A 13 -15.46 -20.87 0.91
CA PRO A 13 -15.57 -22.17 1.58
C PRO A 13 -16.07 -23.29 0.67
N PHE A 14 -16.77 -22.96 -0.41
CA PHE A 14 -17.33 -23.91 -1.37
C PHE A 14 -16.46 -24.08 -2.63
N LEU A 15 -15.65 -23.07 -2.95
CA LEU A 15 -14.79 -22.99 -4.12
C LEU A 15 -13.40 -22.44 -3.72
N PRO A 16 -12.64 -23.19 -2.92
CA PRO A 16 -11.31 -22.77 -2.50
C PRO A 16 -10.33 -22.78 -3.68
N ASP A 17 -9.29 -21.97 -3.57
CA ASP A 17 -8.08 -22.00 -4.42
C ASP A 17 -8.32 -21.71 -5.93
N ILE A 18 -9.38 -20.99 -6.27
CA ILE A 18 -9.56 -20.50 -7.65
C ILE A 18 -8.56 -19.37 -7.90
N SER A 19 -7.72 -19.57 -8.92
CA SER A 19 -6.75 -18.55 -9.36
C SER A 19 -7.45 -17.44 -10.13
N ILE A 20 -7.27 -16.20 -9.67
CA ILE A 20 -7.82 -14.98 -10.28
C ILE A 20 -6.67 -14.19 -10.89
N PRO A 21 -6.64 -14.00 -12.22
CA PRO A 21 -5.62 -13.18 -12.87
C PRO A 21 -5.66 -11.74 -12.35
N GLN A 22 -4.48 -11.22 -12.04
CA GLN A 22 -4.31 -9.79 -11.76
C GLN A 22 -4.09 -9.00 -13.04
N GLY A 23 -4.33 -7.69 -13.01
CA GLY A 23 -4.11 -6.82 -14.16
C GLY A 23 -2.66 -6.85 -14.64
N ALA A 24 -2.47 -6.79 -15.96
CA ALA A 24 -1.16 -6.88 -16.62
C ALA A 24 -0.41 -5.52 -16.65
N SER A 25 -0.57 -4.66 -15.65
CA SER A 25 0.10 -3.35 -15.63
C SER A 25 1.46 -3.44 -14.94
N THR A 26 2.50 -3.01 -15.64
CA THR A 26 3.86 -2.83 -15.12
C THR A 26 4.13 -1.39 -14.65
N ALA A 27 3.17 -0.49 -14.81
CA ALA A 27 3.34 0.96 -14.62
C ALA A 27 3.93 1.33 -13.25
N TYR A 28 3.51 0.66 -12.17
CA TYR A 28 4.09 0.90 -10.85
C TYR A 28 5.55 0.42 -10.76
N ALA A 29 5.87 -0.77 -11.27
CA ALA A 29 7.24 -1.29 -11.28
C ALA A 29 8.16 -0.43 -12.14
N GLU A 30 7.67 0.07 -13.29
CA GLU A 30 8.39 1.02 -14.16
C GLU A 30 8.73 2.32 -13.43
N SER A 31 7.86 2.78 -12.53
CA SER A 31 8.09 3.97 -11.69
C SER A 31 9.21 3.77 -10.67
N LEU A 32 9.55 2.54 -10.31
CA LEU A 32 10.60 2.22 -9.35
C LEU A 32 11.95 1.99 -10.04
N LEU A 33 11.96 1.29 -11.17
CA LEU A 33 13.16 0.78 -11.80
C LEU A 33 13.91 1.84 -12.62
N LYS A 34 15.22 1.91 -12.40
CA LYS A 34 16.15 2.83 -13.10
C LYS A 34 16.20 2.60 -14.62
N GLU A 35 15.97 1.37 -15.07
CA GLU A 35 15.91 1.06 -16.51
C GLU A 35 14.68 1.66 -17.22
N PHE A 36 13.69 2.18 -16.46
CA PHE A 36 12.49 2.86 -16.96
C PHE A 36 12.47 4.32 -16.48
N HIS A 37 11.71 4.60 -15.41
CA HIS A 37 11.42 5.95 -14.94
C HIS A 37 11.85 6.23 -13.50
N GLY A 38 12.26 5.18 -12.78
CA GLY A 38 12.65 5.24 -11.38
C GLY A 38 14.16 5.40 -11.16
N GLU A 39 14.58 5.16 -9.92
CA GLU A 39 15.97 5.31 -9.48
C GLU A 39 16.55 3.99 -8.92
N TRP A 40 15.72 2.94 -8.81
CA TRP A 40 16.07 1.76 -8.04
C TRP A 40 16.47 0.59 -8.93
N GLU A 41 17.38 -0.21 -8.40
CA GLU A 41 17.74 -1.52 -8.94
C GLU A 41 17.37 -2.57 -7.91
N PHE A 42 16.60 -3.57 -8.31
CA PHE A 42 16.21 -4.70 -7.46
C PHE A 42 16.10 -5.99 -8.27
N ASP A 43 16.21 -7.09 -7.56
CA ASP A 43 16.08 -8.44 -8.13
C ASP A 43 14.63 -8.68 -8.58
N LYS A 44 14.42 -8.77 -9.88
CA LYS A 44 13.10 -8.94 -10.50
C LYS A 44 12.48 -10.31 -10.23
N ASP A 45 13.27 -11.30 -9.82
CA ASP A 45 12.76 -12.62 -9.42
C ASP A 45 12.15 -12.55 -8.01
N LYS A 46 12.59 -11.59 -7.17
CA LYS A 46 12.07 -11.38 -5.82
C LYS A 46 10.97 -10.32 -5.75
N LYS A 47 11.08 -9.26 -6.54
CA LYS A 47 10.05 -8.23 -6.69
C LYS A 47 9.58 -8.21 -8.14
N LEU A 48 8.52 -8.96 -8.39
CA LEU A 48 7.98 -9.13 -9.74
C LEU A 48 7.48 -7.79 -10.31
N MET A 49 7.67 -7.59 -11.61
CA MET A 49 7.13 -6.43 -12.33
C MET A 49 5.61 -6.50 -12.49
N LEU A 50 5.09 -7.70 -12.69
CA LEU A 50 3.65 -7.97 -12.75
C LEU A 50 3.20 -8.60 -11.44
N SER A 51 2.02 -8.22 -10.98
CA SER A 51 1.40 -8.88 -9.84
C SER A 51 1.10 -10.34 -10.18
N PRO A 52 1.45 -11.29 -9.30
CA PRO A 52 1.07 -12.68 -9.49
C PRO A 52 -0.46 -12.85 -9.42
N ASN A 53 -0.96 -13.95 -9.97
CA ASN A 53 -2.34 -14.33 -9.74
C ASN A 53 -2.60 -14.49 -8.23
N VAL A 54 -3.79 -14.14 -7.80
CA VAL A 54 -4.24 -14.36 -6.41
C VAL A 54 -5.30 -15.45 -6.38
N THR A 55 -5.44 -16.13 -5.26
CA THR A 55 -6.49 -17.13 -5.06
C THR A 55 -7.69 -16.54 -4.33
N THR A 56 -8.85 -17.19 -4.45
CA THR A 56 -10.04 -16.83 -3.68
C THR A 56 -9.77 -16.86 -2.17
N ASP A 57 -8.99 -17.83 -1.70
CA ASP A 57 -8.60 -17.94 -0.28
C ASP A 57 -7.74 -16.76 0.16
N TRP A 58 -6.79 -16.33 -0.68
CA TRP A 58 -5.97 -15.16 -0.39
C TRP A 58 -6.84 -13.88 -0.28
N ILE A 59 -7.76 -13.68 -1.24
CA ILE A 59 -8.68 -12.52 -1.21
C ILE A 59 -9.53 -12.55 0.06
N SER A 60 -10.05 -13.73 0.43
CA SER A 60 -10.86 -13.90 1.63
C SER A 60 -10.05 -13.62 2.91
N ALA A 61 -8.81 -14.11 2.98
CA ALA A 61 -7.93 -13.86 4.12
C ALA A 61 -7.62 -12.37 4.28
N ILE A 62 -7.27 -11.67 3.18
CA ILE A 62 -7.01 -10.22 3.18
C ILE A 62 -8.27 -9.45 3.59
N TYR A 63 -9.45 -9.81 3.05
CA TYR A 63 -10.69 -9.14 3.41
C TYR A 63 -11.00 -9.29 4.91
N ASN A 64 -10.84 -10.48 5.47
CA ASN A 64 -11.05 -10.71 6.89
C ASN A 64 -10.05 -9.95 7.77
N ALA A 65 -8.78 -9.88 7.36
CA ALA A 65 -7.77 -9.05 8.02
C ALA A 65 -8.14 -7.56 7.98
N GLN A 66 -8.60 -7.06 6.83
CA GLN A 66 -9.07 -5.68 6.69
C GLN A 66 -10.27 -5.40 7.61
N LYS A 67 -11.24 -6.33 7.71
CA LYS A 67 -12.37 -6.19 8.64
C LYS A 67 -11.91 -6.04 10.10
N THR A 68 -10.87 -6.76 10.49
CA THR A 68 -10.30 -6.63 11.84
C THR A 68 -9.78 -5.20 12.06
N VAL A 69 -9.08 -4.63 11.08
CA VAL A 69 -8.63 -3.22 11.13
C VAL A 69 -9.81 -2.25 11.14
N TRP A 70 -10.85 -2.49 10.33
CA TRP A 70 -12.03 -1.62 10.28
C TRP A 70 -12.78 -1.56 11.62
N ASN A 71 -12.85 -2.69 12.30
CA ASN A 71 -13.47 -2.80 13.62
C ASN A 71 -12.64 -2.20 14.76
N GLY A 72 -11.38 -1.90 14.48
CA GLY A 72 -10.43 -1.34 15.43
C GLY A 72 -9.48 -2.37 16.03
N LEU A 73 -8.23 -1.97 16.12
CA LEU A 73 -7.17 -2.70 16.82
C LEU A 73 -6.85 -1.98 18.14
N ASP A 74 -6.27 -2.70 19.08
CA ASP A 74 -5.87 -2.17 20.37
C ASP A 74 -4.33 -2.19 20.50
N ILE A 75 -3.64 -1.56 19.54
CA ILE A 75 -2.17 -1.44 19.58
C ILE A 75 -1.81 -0.46 20.69
N LYS A 76 -1.03 -0.91 21.67
CA LYS A 76 -0.66 -0.13 22.87
C LYS A 76 0.58 0.74 22.66
N ILE A 77 1.46 0.35 21.76
CA ILE A 77 2.68 1.12 21.43
C ILE A 77 2.36 2.27 20.48
N PRO A 78 3.20 3.33 20.43
CA PRO A 78 3.06 4.39 19.45
C PRO A 78 3.10 3.86 18.03
N VAL A 79 2.21 4.36 17.17
CA VAL A 79 2.11 4.00 15.75
C VAL A 79 2.27 5.26 14.89
N LEU A 80 3.13 5.19 13.89
CA LEU A 80 3.22 6.17 12.82
C LEU A 80 2.66 5.56 11.53
N ALA A 81 1.48 6.03 11.10
CA ALA A 81 0.87 5.65 9.83
C ALA A 81 1.16 6.71 8.77
N MET A 82 1.93 6.35 7.76
CA MET A 82 2.31 7.25 6.66
C MET A 82 1.72 6.77 5.34
N TYR A 83 1.24 7.69 4.52
CA TYR A 83 0.61 7.37 3.24
C TYR A 83 0.71 8.56 2.26
N SER A 84 0.58 8.26 0.97
CA SER A 84 0.56 9.28 -0.09
C SER A 84 -0.63 10.23 0.05
N ASP A 85 -0.55 11.40 -0.54
CA ASP A 85 -1.64 12.38 -0.55
C ASP A 85 -2.71 12.08 -1.61
N ASN A 86 -2.40 11.29 -2.63
CA ASN A 86 -3.35 10.89 -3.68
C ASN A 86 -3.12 9.46 -4.16
N SER A 87 -4.19 8.85 -4.68
CA SER A 87 -4.12 7.59 -5.43
C SER A 87 -3.99 7.84 -6.91
N VAL A 88 -3.25 6.97 -7.59
CA VAL A 88 -3.08 6.97 -9.04
C VAL A 88 -3.68 5.69 -9.62
N ASN A 89 -4.41 5.82 -10.71
CA ASN A 89 -5.01 4.68 -11.42
C ASN A 89 -4.63 4.73 -12.90
N GLY A 90 -4.42 3.57 -13.47
CA GLY A 90 -4.12 3.42 -14.90
C GLY A 90 -3.42 2.12 -15.21
N ASN A 91 -3.49 1.72 -16.48
CA ASN A 91 -2.81 0.51 -16.98
C ASN A 91 -1.53 0.83 -17.77
N LYS A 92 -1.28 2.11 -18.02
CA LYS A 92 -0.08 2.60 -18.71
C LYS A 92 0.61 3.60 -17.82
N TRP A 93 1.91 3.60 -17.86
CA TRP A 93 2.72 4.53 -17.11
C TRP A 93 2.43 5.99 -17.50
N SER A 94 2.41 6.85 -16.53
CA SER A 94 2.37 8.30 -16.65
C SER A 94 3.15 8.92 -15.49
N ILE A 95 3.44 10.20 -15.58
CA ILE A 95 4.24 10.90 -14.54
C ILE A 95 3.57 10.89 -13.16
N GLU A 96 2.25 10.75 -13.09
CA GLU A 96 1.47 10.68 -11.86
C GLU A 96 1.87 9.48 -11.01
N PHE A 97 2.33 8.38 -11.64
CA PHE A 97 2.83 7.20 -10.92
C PHE A 97 4.07 7.49 -10.04
N MET A 98 4.79 8.58 -10.35
CA MET A 98 5.92 9.06 -9.55
C MET A 98 5.51 9.95 -8.37
N HIS A 99 4.20 10.28 -8.23
CA HIS A 99 3.69 11.28 -7.30
C HIS A 99 2.46 10.83 -6.51
N GLY A 100 2.08 9.55 -6.59
CA GLY A 100 0.90 9.03 -5.91
C GLY A 100 0.97 7.53 -5.63
N ASP A 101 0.03 7.03 -4.84
CA ASP A 101 -0.12 5.62 -4.54
C ASP A 101 -0.87 4.91 -5.67
N ALA A 102 -0.17 4.05 -6.41
CA ALA A 102 -0.73 3.26 -7.50
C ALA A 102 -1.22 1.86 -7.06
N VAL A 103 -1.13 1.54 -5.78
CA VAL A 103 -1.45 0.22 -5.22
C VAL A 103 -2.67 0.27 -4.32
N LEU A 104 -2.74 1.26 -3.42
CA LEU A 104 -3.79 1.36 -2.41
C LEU A 104 -4.61 2.65 -2.56
N ASN A 105 -5.85 2.60 -2.08
CA ASN A 105 -6.68 3.78 -1.95
C ASN A 105 -6.26 4.60 -0.71
N VAL A 106 -5.66 5.76 -0.92
CA VAL A 106 -5.16 6.61 0.17
C VAL A 106 -6.27 7.11 1.10
N LYS A 107 -7.52 7.20 0.61
CA LYS A 107 -8.67 7.57 1.45
C LYS A 107 -8.99 6.48 2.47
N ASP A 108 -8.84 5.21 2.06
CA ASP A 108 -9.03 4.07 2.96
C ASP A 108 -7.91 4.00 3.99
N ILE A 109 -6.65 4.23 3.58
CA ILE A 109 -5.53 4.32 4.52
C ILE A 109 -5.79 5.43 5.53
N ALA A 110 -6.16 6.64 5.07
CA ALA A 110 -6.46 7.77 5.94
C ALA A 110 -7.63 7.48 6.90
N LYS A 111 -8.67 6.78 6.43
CA LYS A 111 -9.85 6.42 7.21
C LYS A 111 -9.53 5.37 8.27
N TYR A 112 -8.90 4.28 7.86
CA TYR A 112 -8.77 3.11 8.74
C TYR A 112 -7.50 3.10 9.59
N SER A 113 -6.47 3.87 9.24
CA SER A 113 -5.29 4.00 10.10
C SER A 113 -5.61 4.59 11.48
N GLN A 114 -6.69 5.33 11.63
CA GLN A 114 -7.14 5.83 12.94
C GLN A 114 -7.66 4.73 13.88
N ASN A 115 -7.98 3.55 13.34
CA ASN A 115 -8.53 2.44 14.11
C ASN A 115 -7.44 1.47 14.64
N LEU A 116 -6.15 1.80 14.47
CA LEU A 116 -5.06 0.91 14.86
C LEU A 116 -4.81 0.89 16.38
N GLY A 117 -5.21 1.93 17.11
CA GLY A 117 -5.00 2.04 18.56
C GLY A 117 -5.23 3.44 19.07
N ASN A 118 -4.79 3.74 20.30
CA ASN A 118 -5.02 5.01 20.95
C ASN A 118 -3.88 6.05 20.78
N ASN A 119 -2.68 5.59 20.38
CA ASN A 119 -1.51 6.45 20.21
C ASN A 119 -1.02 6.40 18.76
N ILE A 120 -1.76 7.07 17.87
CA ILE A 120 -1.50 7.04 16.44
C ILE A 120 -1.19 8.44 15.91
N GLN A 121 -0.02 8.60 15.35
CA GLN A 121 0.33 9.74 14.53
C GLN A 121 0.15 9.39 13.05
N ARG A 122 -0.55 10.24 12.30
CA ARG A 122 -0.79 10.05 10.86
C ARG A 122 -0.10 11.13 10.07
N LEU A 123 0.60 10.75 9.00
CA LEU A 123 1.28 11.67 8.10
C LEU A 123 0.87 11.42 6.66
N LYS A 124 0.23 12.40 6.05
CA LYS A 124 0.01 12.46 4.62
C LYS A 124 1.24 13.04 3.93
N VAL A 125 1.82 12.29 3.00
CA VAL A 125 3.06 12.63 2.31
C VAL A 125 2.74 13.12 0.90
N VAL A 126 2.86 14.44 0.70
CA VAL A 126 2.61 15.07 -0.61
C VAL A 126 3.64 14.59 -1.63
N GLY A 127 3.14 14.07 -2.76
CA GLY A 127 3.94 13.52 -3.85
C GLY A 127 4.61 12.18 -3.51
N GLY A 128 4.15 11.50 -2.47
CA GLY A 128 4.65 10.16 -2.10
C GLY A 128 4.14 9.09 -3.04
N MET A 129 4.99 8.14 -3.41
CA MET A 129 4.58 6.89 -4.07
C MET A 129 4.01 5.92 -3.03
N HIS A 130 3.51 4.75 -3.46
CA HIS A 130 3.09 3.69 -2.55
C HIS A 130 4.22 3.31 -1.57
N ASP A 131 5.37 2.94 -2.10
CA ASP A 131 6.61 2.79 -1.32
C ASP A 131 7.19 4.19 -1.07
N LEU A 132 6.84 4.85 0.03
CA LEU A 132 7.23 6.23 0.32
C LEU A 132 8.74 6.47 0.28
N LEU A 133 9.54 5.46 0.68
CA LEU A 133 10.99 5.52 0.64
C LEU A 133 11.56 5.35 -0.78
N CYS A 134 10.75 4.87 -1.72
CA CYS A 134 11.10 4.79 -3.12
C CYS A 134 10.71 6.03 -3.91
N SER A 135 10.03 6.99 -3.29
CA SER A 135 9.68 8.29 -3.90
C SER A 135 10.92 9.09 -4.30
N LYS A 136 10.71 10.15 -5.06
CA LYS A 136 11.78 11.09 -5.46
C LYS A 136 12.60 11.59 -4.25
N PRO A 137 13.89 11.94 -4.43
CA PRO A 137 14.79 12.28 -3.32
C PRO A 137 14.27 13.35 -2.36
N GLU A 138 13.61 14.38 -2.87
CA GLU A 138 13.05 15.46 -2.06
C GLU A 138 11.89 14.99 -1.18
N VAL A 139 11.05 14.05 -1.65
CA VAL A 139 9.96 13.45 -0.89
C VAL A 139 10.53 12.47 0.14
N ARG A 140 11.39 11.56 -0.29
CA ARG A 140 12.06 10.55 0.54
C ARG A 140 12.82 11.19 1.71
N ASN A 141 13.56 12.28 1.46
CA ASN A 141 14.28 13.00 2.49
C ASN A 141 13.34 13.66 3.53
N ARG A 142 12.15 14.12 3.11
CA ARG A 142 11.13 14.60 4.07
C ARG A 142 10.59 13.46 4.93
N VAL A 143 10.35 12.29 4.31
CA VAL A 143 9.90 11.08 5.01
C VAL A 143 10.93 10.68 6.07
N TYR A 144 12.21 10.55 5.73
CA TYR A 144 13.27 10.22 6.69
C TYR A 144 13.34 11.22 7.84
N ARG A 145 13.37 12.53 7.55
CA ARG A 145 13.41 13.56 8.60
C ARG A 145 12.23 13.45 9.56
N PHE A 146 11.03 13.16 9.02
CA PHE A 146 9.85 13.01 9.85
C PHE A 146 9.92 11.74 10.72
N VAL A 147 10.31 10.61 10.14
CA VAL A 147 10.45 9.33 10.87
C VAL A 147 11.45 9.47 12.02
N PHE A 148 12.65 10.02 11.75
CA PHE A 148 13.67 10.18 12.79
C PHE A 148 13.23 11.18 13.88
N LYS A 149 12.56 12.26 13.49
CA LYS A 149 11.98 13.19 14.46
C LYS A 149 10.92 12.49 15.32
N TRP A 150 10.04 11.71 14.73
CA TRP A 150 9.03 10.95 15.45
C TRP A 150 9.65 9.93 16.40
N LEU A 151 10.62 9.15 15.93
CA LEU A 151 11.36 8.20 16.76
C LEU A 151 12.00 8.87 17.99
N SER A 152 12.56 10.07 17.85
CA SER A 152 13.14 10.80 18.99
C SER A 152 12.10 11.24 20.02
N THR A 153 10.81 11.30 19.67
CA THR A 153 9.74 11.67 20.61
C THR A 153 9.22 10.47 21.42
N ILE A 154 9.50 9.24 20.96
CA ILE A 154 9.04 8.02 21.60
C ILE A 154 10.17 7.25 22.30
N SER A 155 11.41 7.72 22.17
CA SER A 155 12.54 7.14 22.92
C SER A 155 12.36 7.41 24.41
N CYS A 156 12.41 6.34 25.18
CA CYS A 156 12.35 6.35 26.66
C CYS A 156 13.59 7.00 27.25
#